data_c5450ea9929ab4f9aed4152e35581c41
#
_entry.id   c5450ea9929ab4f9aed4152e35581c41
#
_cell.length_a   1.000
_cell.length_b   1.000
_cell.length_c   1.000
_cell.angle_alpha   90.00
_cell.angle_beta   90.00
_cell.angle_gamma   90.00
#
_symmetry.space_group_name_H-M   'P 1'
#
loop_
_entity.id
_entity.type
_entity.pdbx_description
1 polymer ?
#
loop_
_entity_poly.entity_id
_entity_poly.type
_entity_poly.pdbx_seq_one_letter_code
_entity_poly.pdbx_strand_id
1 'polypeptide(L)'
;MPRQEPPDFLAGGKSVRIDELNLLVLPDQVTASSALITGEIDYQQYVPFDMIGRLEKARGVNLLGLGGLHMFQGNFRLNHASPPFDDPVVRRVLWKLVDQASMLQAIGVPTRYAVTDCTSFWMCGSPLETKVGAEAFRYSVDAARDELKATSYAGQPVVMLQVSGSILQTAAKVLAQAMRQAGFVVDEQVMDWGTVLARRAKKDGWGLFAVYSNGIDMISPLTHFYVANTCADYPGWSCDKAIPPLLAAFARAPGQAERRRIAEEIQQVAYDLTPAVSWGQFTIPAAYRASLVGLLQSSFPIFWEVSKRA
;
A
#
# COMPACT_ATOMS: atom_id res chain seq x y z
N MET A 1 22.23 -15.89 23.62
CA MET A 1 23.20 -16.56 22.75
C MET A 1 22.68 -16.55 21.32
N PRO A 2 23.51 -16.38 20.30
CA PRO A 2 23.11 -16.57 18.92
C PRO A 2 22.56 -17.98 18.72
N ARG A 3 21.55 -18.13 17.87
CA ARG A 3 21.06 -19.46 17.48
C ARG A 3 22.14 -20.20 16.71
N GLN A 4 22.31 -21.49 16.99
CA GLN A 4 23.30 -22.35 16.33
C GLN A 4 22.73 -23.12 15.14
N GLU A 5 21.41 -23.03 14.93
CA GLU A 5 20.76 -23.67 13.77
C GLU A 5 21.26 -23.03 12.46
N PRO A 6 21.24 -23.76 11.34
CA PRO A 6 21.57 -23.20 10.03
C PRO A 6 20.70 -22.00 9.70
N PRO A 7 21.20 -21.03 8.94
CA PRO A 7 20.37 -19.95 8.41
C PRO A 7 19.20 -20.49 7.58
N ASP A 8 18.00 -19.93 7.83
CA ASP A 8 16.78 -20.27 7.09
C ASP A 8 15.98 -18.98 6.89
N PHE A 9 16.30 -18.24 5.86
CA PHE A 9 15.69 -16.94 5.51
C PHE A 9 15.47 -16.06 6.77
N LEU A 10 14.21 -15.81 7.18
CA LEU A 10 13.88 -15.04 8.38
C LEU A 10 13.95 -15.87 9.68
N ALA A 11 13.99 -17.20 9.59
CA ALA A 11 14.14 -18.13 10.72
C ALA A 11 15.60 -18.56 10.88
N GLY A 12 15.86 -19.53 11.76
CA GLY A 12 17.18 -20.13 11.99
C GLY A 12 18.22 -19.16 12.53
N GLY A 13 19.47 -19.55 12.44
CA GLY A 13 20.65 -18.75 12.80
C GLY A 13 20.86 -17.59 11.81
N LYS A 14 21.58 -16.56 12.27
CA LYS A 14 21.94 -15.41 11.43
C LYS A 14 23.47 -15.33 11.32
N SER A 15 23.98 -15.43 10.09
CA SER A 15 25.41 -15.26 9.83
C SER A 15 25.69 -13.80 9.53
N VAL A 16 26.51 -13.16 10.33
CA VAL A 16 27.00 -11.79 10.07
C VAL A 16 28.35 -11.90 9.39
N ARG A 17 28.48 -11.28 8.21
CA ARG A 17 29.71 -11.32 7.38
C ARG A 17 30.23 -9.92 7.04
N ILE A 18 29.65 -8.89 7.64
CA ILE A 18 30.07 -7.49 7.54
C ILE A 18 30.29 -6.96 8.95
N ASP A 19 31.34 -6.16 9.14
CA ASP A 19 31.73 -5.64 10.44
C ASP A 19 30.90 -4.41 10.83
N GLU A 20 30.48 -3.61 9.83
CA GLU A 20 29.79 -2.36 10.02
C GLU A 20 28.71 -2.13 8.96
N LEU A 21 27.54 -1.65 9.39
CA LEU A 21 26.44 -1.23 8.54
C LEU A 21 26.09 0.24 8.83
N ASN A 22 26.40 1.12 7.90
CA ASN A 22 26.09 2.54 7.99
C ASN A 22 24.76 2.85 7.30
N LEU A 23 23.77 3.34 8.05
CA LEU A 23 22.49 3.79 7.53
C LEU A 23 22.53 5.31 7.32
N LEU A 24 22.55 5.71 6.04
CA LEU A 24 22.59 7.11 5.63
C LEU A 24 21.18 7.58 5.24
N VAL A 25 20.71 8.66 5.83
CA VAL A 25 19.47 9.33 5.43
C VAL A 25 19.82 10.38 4.38
N LEU A 26 19.51 10.08 3.11
CA LEU A 26 19.67 11.01 2.01
C LEU A 26 18.30 11.64 1.69
N PRO A 27 18.17 12.97 1.70
CA PRO A 27 16.89 13.66 1.56
C PRO A 27 16.27 13.53 0.17
N ASP A 28 17.12 13.29 -0.85
CA ASP A 28 16.72 13.16 -2.24
C ASP A 28 17.11 11.80 -2.82
N GLN A 29 16.13 11.07 -3.35
CA GLN A 29 16.33 9.73 -3.89
C GLN A 29 17.11 9.72 -5.22
N VAL A 30 17.09 10.80 -5.99
CA VAL A 30 17.91 10.93 -7.22
C VAL A 30 19.37 11.09 -6.86
N THR A 31 19.65 11.87 -5.80
CA THR A 31 20.99 11.98 -5.22
C THR A 31 21.47 10.63 -4.69
N ALA A 32 20.61 9.87 -4.00
CA ALA A 32 20.93 8.52 -3.54
C ALA A 32 21.27 7.57 -4.71
N SER A 33 20.51 7.64 -5.82
CA SER A 33 20.81 6.85 -7.02
C SER A 33 22.15 7.23 -7.64
N SER A 34 22.51 8.50 -7.61
CA SER A 34 23.82 8.98 -8.10
C SER A 34 24.96 8.49 -7.21
N ALA A 35 24.80 8.58 -5.88
CA ALA A 35 25.77 8.06 -4.91
C ALA A 35 25.98 6.53 -5.05
N LEU A 36 24.91 5.78 -5.37
CA LEU A 36 25.03 4.35 -5.67
C LEU A 36 25.86 4.09 -6.94
N ILE A 37 25.64 4.87 -8.00
CA ILE A 37 26.39 4.73 -9.27
C ILE A 37 27.86 5.04 -9.05
N THR A 38 28.19 6.09 -8.28
CA THR A 38 29.58 6.47 -7.98
C THR A 38 30.25 5.54 -6.97
N GLY A 39 29.47 4.76 -6.22
CA GLY A 39 29.98 3.82 -5.21
C GLY A 39 30.17 4.45 -3.82
N GLU A 40 29.61 5.62 -3.58
CA GLU A 40 29.57 6.26 -2.25
C GLU A 40 28.66 5.50 -1.29
N ILE A 41 27.61 4.85 -1.83
CA ILE A 41 26.76 3.91 -1.08
C ILE A 41 26.71 2.57 -1.81
N ASP A 42 26.44 1.51 -1.07
CA ASP A 42 26.37 0.14 -1.61
C ASP A 42 24.96 -0.34 -1.87
N TYR A 43 23.96 0.26 -1.23
CA TYR A 43 22.55 -0.15 -1.30
C TYR A 43 21.62 1.06 -1.20
N GLN A 44 20.62 1.13 -2.08
CA GLN A 44 19.51 2.08 -2.03
C GLN A 44 18.20 1.32 -1.88
N GLN A 45 17.44 1.60 -0.82
CA GLN A 45 16.22 0.85 -0.49
C GLN A 45 15.07 1.12 -1.48
N TYR A 46 14.88 2.37 -1.89
CA TYR A 46 13.78 2.78 -2.79
C TYR A 46 14.34 3.54 -3.98
N VAL A 47 14.20 2.95 -5.16
CA VAL A 47 14.61 3.58 -6.42
C VAL A 47 13.43 4.34 -7.01
N PRO A 48 13.54 5.64 -7.30
CA PRO A 48 12.53 6.36 -8.06
C PRO A 48 12.29 5.70 -9.43
N PHE A 49 11.04 5.65 -9.87
CA PHE A 49 10.69 4.94 -11.10
C PHE A 49 11.37 5.52 -12.35
N ASP A 50 11.60 6.82 -12.40
CA ASP A 50 12.34 7.51 -13.47
C ASP A 50 13.84 7.23 -13.47
N MET A 51 14.41 6.76 -12.36
CA MET A 51 15.82 6.39 -12.24
C MET A 51 16.09 4.93 -12.62
N ILE A 52 15.10 4.08 -12.72
CA ILE A 52 15.25 2.64 -13.00
C ILE A 52 16.07 2.41 -14.27
N GLY A 53 15.69 3.05 -15.40
CA GLY A 53 16.37 2.86 -16.66
C GLY A 53 17.83 3.35 -16.66
N ARG A 54 18.19 4.31 -15.82
CA ARG A 54 19.56 4.77 -15.61
C ARG A 54 20.37 3.76 -14.80
N LEU A 55 19.77 3.24 -13.71
CA LEU A 55 20.44 2.26 -12.85
C LEU A 55 20.65 0.92 -13.55
N GLU A 56 19.73 0.47 -14.40
CA GLU A 56 19.87 -0.74 -15.22
C GLU A 56 21.06 -0.69 -16.17
N LYS A 57 21.38 0.50 -16.65
CA LYS A 57 22.52 0.71 -17.56
C LYS A 57 23.83 1.00 -16.81
N ALA A 58 23.76 1.23 -15.50
CA ALA A 58 24.96 1.56 -14.72
C ALA A 58 25.81 0.32 -14.46
N ARG A 59 27.10 0.40 -14.81
CA ARG A 59 28.03 -0.72 -14.61
C ARG A 59 28.20 -1.03 -13.12
N GLY A 60 28.04 -2.30 -12.77
CA GLY A 60 28.23 -2.78 -11.41
C GLY A 60 27.08 -2.42 -10.46
N VAL A 61 25.89 -2.10 -10.99
CA VAL A 61 24.65 -1.90 -10.22
C VAL A 61 23.63 -2.97 -10.63
N ASN A 62 22.94 -3.53 -9.67
CA ASN A 62 21.82 -4.46 -9.84
C ASN A 62 20.55 -3.87 -9.25
N LEU A 63 19.40 -4.22 -9.84
CA LEU A 63 18.08 -3.92 -9.26
C LEU A 63 17.52 -5.17 -8.58
N LEU A 64 16.86 -4.96 -7.45
CA LEU A 64 16.07 -5.96 -6.75
C LEU A 64 14.61 -5.52 -6.72
N GLY A 65 13.83 -6.02 -7.66
CA GLY A 65 12.38 -5.78 -7.74
C GLY A 65 11.63 -7.09 -7.54
N LEU A 66 10.92 -7.20 -6.43
CA LEU A 66 10.20 -8.42 -6.05
C LEU A 66 8.72 -8.30 -6.39
N GLY A 67 8.16 -9.38 -6.94
CA GLY A 67 6.73 -9.50 -7.23
C GLY A 67 5.95 -10.23 -6.13
N GLY A 68 4.66 -10.50 -6.43
CA GLY A 68 3.77 -11.26 -5.55
C GLY A 68 3.58 -10.60 -4.19
N LEU A 69 3.71 -11.36 -3.12
CA LEU A 69 3.49 -10.89 -1.74
C LEU A 69 4.50 -9.85 -1.25
N HIS A 70 5.59 -9.64 -2.00
CA HIS A 70 6.59 -8.62 -1.70
C HIS A 70 6.27 -7.24 -2.28
N MET A 71 5.21 -7.12 -3.08
CA MET A 71 4.73 -5.85 -3.59
C MET A 71 4.09 -5.00 -2.49
N PHE A 72 3.97 -3.71 -2.75
CA PHE A 72 3.12 -2.83 -1.96
C PHE A 72 1.69 -2.85 -2.47
N GLN A 73 0.73 -2.66 -1.58
CA GLN A 73 -0.66 -2.36 -1.93
C GLN A 73 -0.96 -0.91 -1.60
N GLY A 74 -1.33 -0.16 -2.62
CA GLY A 74 -1.76 1.21 -2.47
C GLY A 74 -3.24 1.31 -2.07
N ASN A 75 -3.56 2.23 -1.16
CA ASN A 75 -4.91 2.40 -0.64
C ASN A 75 -5.23 3.88 -0.41
N PHE A 76 -6.49 4.27 -0.59
CA PHE A 76 -7.04 5.49 -0.04
C PHE A 76 -7.74 5.15 1.27
N ARG A 77 -7.21 5.68 2.38
CA ARG A 77 -7.82 5.51 3.69
C ARG A 77 -8.90 6.55 3.92
N LEU A 78 -10.10 6.14 4.32
CA LEU A 78 -11.24 7.00 4.56
C LEU A 78 -11.45 7.27 6.05
N ASN A 79 -11.99 8.44 6.36
CA ASN A 79 -12.40 8.83 7.71
C ASN A 79 -13.90 8.61 7.90
N HIS A 80 -14.26 7.55 8.60
CA HIS A 80 -15.67 7.21 8.89
C HIS A 80 -16.28 8.01 10.05
N ALA A 81 -15.47 8.80 10.76
CA ALA A 81 -15.93 9.60 11.89
C ALA A 81 -16.38 11.01 11.48
N SER A 82 -16.23 11.39 10.21
CA SER A 82 -16.46 12.76 9.73
C SER A 82 -17.16 12.78 8.37
N PRO A 83 -18.10 13.73 8.16
CA PRO A 83 -18.74 13.93 6.85
C PRO A 83 -17.74 14.23 5.75
N PRO A 84 -18.02 13.82 4.49
CA PRO A 84 -19.20 13.07 4.07
C PRO A 84 -19.03 11.55 4.17
N PHE A 85 -17.91 11.06 4.69
CA PHE A 85 -17.59 9.64 4.73
C PHE A 85 -18.06 8.91 6.00
N ASP A 86 -18.82 9.58 6.88
CA ASP A 86 -19.68 8.94 7.88
C ASP A 86 -20.87 8.21 7.23
N ASP A 87 -21.33 8.65 6.05
CA ASP A 87 -22.34 7.96 5.25
C ASP A 87 -21.73 6.80 4.44
N PRO A 88 -22.13 5.53 4.68
CA PRO A 88 -21.62 4.38 3.94
C PRO A 88 -21.96 4.41 2.45
N VAL A 89 -23.07 5.03 2.05
CA VAL A 89 -23.47 5.11 0.64
C VAL A 89 -22.52 6.03 -0.12
N VAL A 90 -22.15 7.17 0.48
CA VAL A 90 -21.16 8.09 -0.10
C VAL A 90 -19.79 7.43 -0.23
N ARG A 91 -19.35 6.65 0.77
CA ARG A 91 -18.07 5.94 0.69
C ARG A 91 -17.99 4.96 -0.48
N ARG A 92 -19.09 4.18 -0.68
CA ARG A 92 -19.12 3.16 -1.76
C ARG A 92 -18.98 3.73 -3.16
N VAL A 93 -19.37 4.99 -3.37
CA VAL A 93 -19.17 5.67 -4.67
C VAL A 93 -17.69 5.67 -5.09
N LEU A 94 -16.76 5.72 -4.13
CA LEU A 94 -15.32 5.78 -4.42
C LEU A 94 -14.79 4.52 -5.13
N TRP A 95 -15.43 3.36 -4.98
CA TRP A 95 -15.04 2.15 -5.71
C TRP A 95 -15.11 2.33 -7.24
N LYS A 96 -16.00 3.20 -7.72
CA LYS A 96 -16.18 3.50 -9.14
C LYS A 96 -15.24 4.60 -9.65
N LEU A 97 -14.46 5.23 -8.77
CA LEU A 97 -13.58 6.34 -9.11
C LEU A 97 -12.11 5.95 -9.18
N VAL A 98 -11.78 4.67 -8.93
CA VAL A 98 -10.42 4.17 -8.98
C VAL A 98 -10.22 3.28 -10.20
N ASP A 99 -9.38 3.74 -11.14
CA ASP A 99 -8.80 2.94 -12.21
C ASP A 99 -7.35 2.65 -11.86
N GLN A 100 -7.09 1.41 -11.42
CA GLN A 100 -5.75 1.00 -10.96
C GLN A 100 -4.68 1.15 -12.05
N ALA A 101 -5.03 0.85 -13.30
CA ALA A 101 -4.09 0.96 -14.42
C ALA A 101 -3.67 2.42 -14.65
N SER A 102 -4.64 3.33 -14.76
CA SER A 102 -4.38 4.75 -14.95
C SER A 102 -3.64 5.36 -13.74
N MET A 103 -3.96 4.94 -12.52
CA MET A 103 -3.26 5.43 -11.32
C MET A 103 -1.80 5.01 -11.29
N LEU A 104 -1.49 3.72 -11.50
CA LEU A 104 -0.12 3.23 -11.51
C LEU A 104 0.67 3.82 -12.68
N GLN A 105 0.04 4.01 -13.83
CA GLN A 105 0.66 4.70 -14.97
C GLN A 105 0.98 6.17 -14.63
N ALA A 106 0.07 6.91 -14.03
CA ALA A 106 0.29 8.31 -13.63
C ALA A 106 1.42 8.45 -12.60
N ILE A 107 1.59 7.47 -11.71
CA ILE A 107 2.69 7.39 -10.75
C ILE A 107 4.03 7.08 -11.45
N GLY A 108 4.00 6.55 -12.67
CA GLY A 108 5.19 6.14 -13.42
C GLY A 108 5.68 4.72 -13.09
N VAL A 109 4.82 3.88 -12.51
CA VAL A 109 5.17 2.48 -12.21
C VAL A 109 5.36 1.70 -13.52
N PRO A 110 6.55 1.12 -13.79
CA PRO A 110 6.73 0.28 -14.96
C PRO A 110 5.80 -0.95 -14.92
N THR A 111 5.26 -1.35 -16.07
CA THR A 111 4.27 -2.46 -16.17
C THR A 111 4.74 -3.74 -15.49
N ARG A 112 6.04 -4.07 -15.58
CA ARG A 112 6.62 -5.26 -14.92
C ARG A 112 6.57 -5.21 -13.39
N TYR A 113 6.35 -4.04 -12.81
CA TYR A 113 6.26 -3.79 -11.37
C TYR A 113 4.85 -3.43 -10.91
N ALA A 114 3.84 -3.62 -11.78
CA ALA A 114 2.45 -3.25 -11.53
C ALA A 114 1.52 -4.45 -11.59
N VAL A 115 0.51 -4.49 -10.70
CA VAL A 115 -0.70 -5.30 -10.84
C VAL A 115 -1.88 -4.33 -10.81
N THR A 116 -2.61 -4.28 -11.92
CA THR A 116 -3.58 -3.22 -12.24
C THR A 116 -5.04 -3.64 -12.16
N ASP A 117 -5.31 -4.89 -11.79
CA ASP A 117 -6.65 -5.50 -11.78
C ASP A 117 -6.93 -6.27 -10.49
N CYS A 118 -6.21 -5.93 -9.40
CA CYS A 118 -6.40 -6.56 -8.10
C CYS A 118 -7.60 -5.97 -7.38
N THR A 119 -8.71 -6.70 -7.40
CA THR A 119 -9.95 -6.32 -6.71
C THR A 119 -10.10 -6.98 -5.33
N SER A 120 -9.17 -7.83 -4.93
CA SER A 120 -9.18 -8.44 -3.60
C SER A 120 -8.68 -7.48 -2.53
N PHE A 121 -9.27 -7.54 -1.33
CA PHE A 121 -8.67 -6.91 -0.15
C PHE A 121 -7.35 -7.58 0.23
N TRP A 122 -7.27 -8.89 0.03
CA TRP A 122 -6.04 -9.66 0.23
C TRP A 122 -5.13 -9.48 -0.98
N MET A 123 -3.82 -9.48 -0.72
CA MET A 123 -2.86 -9.37 -1.83
C MET A 123 -3.19 -10.33 -2.96
N CYS A 124 -3.26 -9.84 -4.19
CA CYS A 124 -3.38 -10.69 -5.37
C CYS A 124 -2.12 -11.56 -5.51
N GLY A 125 -2.32 -12.84 -5.84
CA GLY A 125 -1.31 -13.89 -5.76
C GLY A 125 -1.21 -14.56 -4.40
N SER A 126 -1.97 -14.12 -3.37
CA SER A 126 -2.02 -14.79 -2.06
C SER A 126 -3.04 -15.94 -2.05
N PRO A 127 -2.91 -16.91 -1.10
CA PRO A 127 -3.88 -18.00 -0.97
C PRO A 127 -5.32 -17.56 -0.66
N LEU A 128 -5.50 -16.33 -0.16
CA LEU A 128 -6.81 -15.77 0.17
C LEU A 128 -7.37 -14.84 -0.90
N GLU A 129 -6.63 -14.61 -1.99
CA GLU A 129 -7.16 -13.82 -3.11
C GLU A 129 -8.53 -14.30 -3.53
N THR A 130 -9.49 -13.38 -3.64
CA THR A 130 -10.86 -13.68 -4.05
C THR A 130 -11.48 -12.52 -4.81
N LYS A 131 -12.47 -12.82 -5.66
CA LYS A 131 -13.25 -11.83 -6.41
C LYS A 131 -14.64 -11.57 -5.80
N VAL A 132 -14.93 -12.10 -4.64
CA VAL A 132 -16.20 -11.85 -3.94
C VAL A 132 -16.37 -10.35 -3.70
N GLY A 133 -17.48 -9.76 -4.11
CA GLY A 133 -17.76 -8.32 -4.01
C GLY A 133 -17.06 -7.45 -5.07
N ALA A 134 -16.28 -8.04 -5.98
CA ALA A 134 -15.48 -7.30 -6.97
C ALA A 134 -16.33 -6.52 -8.01
N GLU A 135 -17.61 -6.83 -8.13
CA GLU A 135 -18.57 -6.09 -8.96
C GLU A 135 -18.72 -4.63 -8.54
N ALA A 136 -18.45 -4.30 -7.27
CA ALA A 136 -18.41 -2.92 -6.79
C ALA A 136 -17.25 -2.13 -7.41
N PHE A 137 -16.17 -2.82 -7.79
CA PHE A 137 -14.93 -2.25 -8.31
C PHE A 137 -14.98 -2.10 -9.85
N ARG A 138 -15.92 -1.30 -10.33
CA ARG A 138 -16.05 -0.99 -11.76
C ARG A 138 -15.87 0.48 -12.00
N TYR A 139 -14.72 0.86 -12.56
CA TYR A 139 -14.45 2.25 -12.89
C TYR A 139 -15.52 2.81 -13.84
N SER A 140 -16.22 3.83 -13.40
CA SER A 140 -17.18 4.60 -14.18
C SER A 140 -17.51 5.89 -13.46
N VAL A 141 -16.96 7.00 -13.94
CA VAL A 141 -17.23 8.33 -13.37
C VAL A 141 -18.71 8.72 -13.52
N ASP A 142 -19.36 8.31 -14.62
CA ASP A 142 -20.78 8.62 -14.84
C ASP A 142 -21.67 7.84 -13.85
N ALA A 143 -21.42 6.54 -13.66
CA ALA A 143 -22.14 5.76 -12.66
C ALA A 143 -21.89 6.30 -11.23
N ALA A 144 -20.65 6.69 -10.92
CA ALA A 144 -20.32 7.33 -9.65
C ALA A 144 -21.09 8.64 -9.43
N ARG A 145 -21.21 9.47 -10.49
CA ARG A 145 -21.98 10.71 -10.43
C ARG A 145 -23.46 10.47 -10.17
N ASP A 146 -24.05 9.50 -10.85
CA ASP A 146 -25.47 9.20 -10.67
C ASP A 146 -25.75 8.60 -9.30
N GLU A 147 -24.88 7.72 -8.80
CA GLU A 147 -24.99 7.22 -7.43
C GLU A 147 -24.80 8.33 -6.40
N LEU A 148 -23.82 9.23 -6.57
CA LEU A 148 -23.58 10.33 -5.65
C LEU A 148 -24.82 11.24 -5.50
N LYS A 149 -25.51 11.54 -6.62
CA LYS A 149 -26.74 12.33 -6.61
C LYS A 149 -27.88 11.66 -5.82
N ALA A 150 -27.84 10.34 -5.71
CA ALA A 150 -28.85 9.58 -4.96
C ALA A 150 -28.50 9.44 -3.45
N THR A 151 -27.36 9.99 -3.03
CA THR A 151 -26.94 9.98 -1.61
C THR A 151 -27.37 11.26 -0.87
N SER A 152 -27.04 11.33 0.42
CA SER A 152 -27.20 12.53 1.26
C SER A 152 -26.13 13.60 1.02
N TYR A 153 -25.19 13.40 0.09
CA TYR A 153 -24.12 14.34 -0.16
C TYR A 153 -24.64 15.68 -0.72
N ALA A 154 -24.40 16.75 0.02
CA ALA A 154 -24.91 18.10 -0.28
C ALA A 154 -23.79 19.09 -0.63
N GLY A 155 -22.63 18.60 -1.12
CA GLY A 155 -21.52 19.47 -1.54
C GLY A 155 -20.55 19.82 -0.41
N GLN A 156 -20.54 19.10 0.71
CA GLN A 156 -19.55 19.30 1.77
C GLN A 156 -18.12 19.04 1.22
N PRO A 157 -17.14 19.92 1.49
CA PRO A 157 -15.79 19.70 1.04
C PRO A 157 -15.17 18.43 1.61
N VAL A 158 -14.65 17.57 0.73
CA VAL A 158 -13.84 16.43 1.12
C VAL A 158 -12.39 16.88 1.26
N VAL A 159 -11.92 17.00 2.49
CA VAL A 159 -10.51 17.33 2.76
C VAL A 159 -9.63 16.12 2.45
N MET A 160 -8.78 16.25 1.43
CA MET A 160 -7.83 15.23 0.99
C MET A 160 -6.43 15.60 1.43
N LEU A 161 -5.88 14.87 2.41
CA LEU A 161 -4.51 15.11 2.85
C LEU A 161 -3.54 14.49 1.84
N GLN A 162 -2.54 15.25 1.43
CA GLN A 162 -1.55 14.84 0.42
C GLN A 162 -0.13 14.99 0.95
N VAL A 163 0.70 13.98 0.69
CA VAL A 163 2.11 13.99 1.05
C VAL A 163 2.93 14.62 -0.06
N SER A 164 3.49 15.80 0.20
CA SER A 164 4.27 16.58 -0.77
C SER A 164 5.37 15.76 -1.44
N GLY A 165 5.51 15.91 -2.77
CA GLY A 165 6.63 15.35 -3.55
C GLY A 165 6.69 13.82 -3.61
N SER A 166 5.60 13.12 -3.29
CA SER A 166 5.56 11.66 -3.21
C SER A 166 4.65 11.04 -4.27
N ILE A 167 4.82 9.74 -4.51
CA ILE A 167 3.89 8.94 -5.33
C ILE A 167 2.46 8.97 -4.76
N LEU A 168 2.31 9.15 -3.44
CA LEU A 168 1.02 9.27 -2.78
C LEU A 168 0.30 10.55 -3.21
N GLN A 169 1.03 11.64 -3.43
CA GLN A 169 0.45 12.88 -3.95
C GLN A 169 -0.10 12.68 -5.37
N THR A 170 0.64 11.96 -6.22
CA THR A 170 0.20 11.68 -7.58
C THR A 170 -1.07 10.84 -7.57
N ALA A 171 -1.13 9.76 -6.78
CA ALA A 171 -2.33 8.94 -6.63
C ALA A 171 -3.52 9.77 -6.12
N ALA A 172 -3.30 10.63 -5.12
CA ALA A 172 -4.34 11.49 -4.56
C ALA A 172 -4.89 12.48 -5.59
N LYS A 173 -4.03 13.10 -6.42
CA LYS A 173 -4.45 14.02 -7.49
C LYS A 173 -5.30 13.33 -8.56
N VAL A 174 -4.94 12.10 -8.96
CA VAL A 174 -5.74 11.32 -9.92
C VAL A 174 -7.14 11.05 -9.35
N LEU A 175 -7.23 10.60 -8.10
CA LEU A 175 -8.53 10.41 -7.45
C LEU A 175 -9.30 11.71 -7.29
N ALA A 176 -8.65 12.80 -6.88
CA ALA A 176 -9.29 14.11 -6.72
C ALA A 176 -9.94 14.60 -8.02
N GLN A 177 -9.28 14.38 -9.17
CA GLN A 177 -9.84 14.69 -10.47
C GLN A 177 -11.09 13.86 -10.76
N ALA A 178 -11.04 12.54 -10.57
CA ALA A 178 -12.18 11.66 -10.77
C ALA A 178 -13.35 12.01 -9.83
N MET A 179 -13.07 12.33 -8.56
CA MET A 179 -14.06 12.78 -7.60
C MET A 179 -14.75 14.07 -8.03
N ARG A 180 -14.00 15.07 -8.49
CA ARG A 180 -14.58 16.34 -9.03
C ARG A 180 -15.46 16.09 -10.25
N GLN A 181 -15.05 15.22 -11.15
CA GLN A 181 -15.85 14.85 -12.32
C GLN A 181 -17.16 14.14 -11.92
N ALA A 182 -17.13 13.38 -10.83
CA ALA A 182 -18.34 12.76 -10.27
C ALA A 182 -19.24 13.73 -9.48
N GLY A 183 -18.74 14.93 -9.14
CA GLY A 183 -19.51 15.96 -8.43
C GLY A 183 -19.12 16.19 -6.98
N PHE A 184 -18.04 15.56 -6.48
CA PHE A 184 -17.50 15.90 -5.17
C PHE A 184 -16.80 17.27 -5.18
N VAL A 185 -16.96 18.02 -4.12
CA VAL A 185 -16.11 19.19 -3.80
C VAL A 185 -14.87 18.66 -3.07
N VAL A 186 -13.68 18.82 -3.66
CA VAL A 186 -12.44 18.29 -3.08
C VAL A 186 -11.52 19.43 -2.67
N ASP A 187 -11.17 19.46 -1.39
CA ASP A 187 -10.17 20.37 -0.80
C ASP A 187 -8.84 19.62 -0.64
N GLU A 188 -7.90 19.88 -1.55
CA GLU A 188 -6.58 19.24 -1.55
C GLU A 188 -5.62 19.99 -0.64
N GLN A 189 -5.15 19.37 0.42
CA GLN A 189 -4.24 19.95 1.39
C GLN A 189 -2.89 19.23 1.38
N VAL A 190 -1.88 19.91 0.84
CA VAL A 190 -0.52 19.37 0.66
C VAL A 190 0.34 19.71 1.87
N MET A 191 1.02 18.72 2.44
CA MET A 191 1.88 18.85 3.61
C MET A 191 2.95 17.75 3.65
N ASP A 192 3.87 17.81 4.59
CA ASP A 192 4.83 16.75 4.85
C ASP A 192 4.16 15.54 5.54
N TRP A 193 4.84 14.38 5.51
CA TRP A 193 4.31 13.14 6.08
C TRP A 193 4.05 13.22 7.59
N GLY A 194 4.92 13.90 8.34
CA GLY A 194 4.76 14.07 9.80
C GLY A 194 3.47 14.83 10.13
N THR A 195 3.18 15.87 9.36
CA THR A 195 1.94 16.66 9.50
C THR A 195 0.71 15.83 9.11
N VAL A 196 0.78 15.00 8.04
CA VAL A 196 -0.30 14.05 7.71
C VAL A 196 -0.55 13.09 8.88
N LEU A 197 0.51 12.52 9.48
CA LEU A 197 0.39 11.62 10.63
C LEU A 197 -0.29 12.29 11.83
N ALA A 198 0.07 13.54 12.14
CA ALA A 198 -0.54 14.30 13.23
C ALA A 198 -2.03 14.62 12.95
N ARG A 199 -2.36 14.97 11.70
CA ARG A 199 -3.74 15.31 11.32
C ARG A 199 -4.65 14.10 11.27
N ARG A 200 -4.20 12.98 10.69
CA ARG A 200 -5.01 11.76 10.60
C ARG A 200 -5.34 11.13 11.97
N ALA A 201 -4.61 11.49 13.02
CA ALA A 201 -4.89 11.03 14.39
C ALA A 201 -6.13 11.71 15.01
N LYS A 202 -6.66 12.77 14.36
CA LYS A 202 -7.88 13.47 14.80
C LYS A 202 -9.09 12.92 14.05
N LYS A 203 -10.25 12.89 14.71
CA LYS A 203 -11.50 12.40 14.12
C LYS A 203 -12.16 13.37 13.13
N ASP A 204 -11.69 14.60 13.08
CA ASP A 204 -12.21 15.66 12.23
C ASP A 204 -11.09 16.31 11.37
N GLY A 205 -11.50 17.19 10.47
CA GLY A 205 -10.59 18.01 9.66
C GLY A 205 -9.91 17.24 8.52
N TRP A 206 -10.34 16.02 8.19
CA TRP A 206 -9.91 15.28 7.00
C TRP A 206 -10.94 14.23 6.59
N GLY A 207 -11.02 13.96 5.30
CA GLY A 207 -11.89 12.94 4.73
C GLY A 207 -11.12 11.70 4.28
N LEU A 208 -10.02 11.87 3.55
CA LEU A 208 -9.19 10.76 3.08
C LEU A 208 -7.73 11.15 2.86
N PHE A 209 -6.88 10.16 2.76
CA PHE A 209 -5.49 10.29 2.31
C PHE A 209 -5.01 9.03 1.59
N ALA A 210 -4.02 9.19 0.70
CA ALA A 210 -3.35 8.07 0.05
C ALA A 210 -2.25 7.48 0.95
N VAL A 211 -2.10 6.16 0.91
CA VAL A 211 -1.08 5.40 1.63
C VAL A 211 -0.75 4.13 0.86
N TYR A 212 0.38 3.51 1.11
CA TYR A 212 0.65 2.13 0.70
C TYR A 212 1.18 1.31 1.88
N SER A 213 0.97 0.01 1.81
CA SER A 213 1.36 -0.95 2.84
C SER A 213 2.11 -2.11 2.21
N ASN A 214 3.00 -2.76 2.97
CA ASN A 214 3.66 -3.97 2.49
C ASN A 214 2.63 -5.07 2.27
N GLY A 215 2.74 -5.77 1.14
CA GLY A 215 1.80 -6.82 0.79
C GLY A 215 1.76 -7.95 1.80
N ILE A 216 2.89 -8.30 2.39
CA ILE A 216 2.94 -9.35 3.43
C ILE A 216 2.03 -9.06 4.63
N ASP A 217 1.78 -7.79 4.95
CA ASP A 217 0.85 -7.40 6.02
C ASP A 217 -0.62 -7.50 5.56
N MET A 218 -0.86 -7.54 4.25
CA MET A 218 -2.18 -7.51 3.62
C MET A 218 -2.68 -8.89 3.17
N ILE A 219 -1.96 -9.97 3.49
CA ILE A 219 -2.30 -11.34 3.05
C ILE A 219 -3.34 -12.03 3.93
N SER A 220 -3.62 -11.51 5.12
CA SER A 220 -4.47 -12.18 6.11
C SER A 220 -5.42 -11.18 6.78
N PRO A 221 -6.67 -11.58 7.06
CA PRO A 221 -7.59 -10.76 7.85
C PRO A 221 -7.02 -10.30 9.20
N LEU A 222 -6.16 -11.11 9.81
CA LEU A 222 -5.58 -10.81 11.13
C LEU A 222 -4.47 -9.76 11.11
N THR A 223 -3.85 -9.52 9.95
CA THR A 223 -2.75 -8.55 9.79
C THR A 223 -3.12 -7.37 8.90
N HIS A 224 -4.17 -7.50 8.10
CA HIS A 224 -4.61 -6.45 7.19
C HIS A 224 -5.07 -5.21 7.95
N PHE A 225 -4.35 -4.10 7.83
CA PHE A 225 -4.53 -2.89 8.66
C PHE A 225 -5.96 -2.38 8.75
N TYR A 226 -6.73 -2.44 7.67
CA TYR A 226 -8.07 -1.85 7.60
C TYR A 226 -9.19 -2.82 8.01
N VAL A 227 -8.88 -4.10 8.09
CA VAL A 227 -9.80 -5.15 8.52
C VAL A 227 -9.53 -5.53 9.98
N ALA A 228 -8.28 -5.82 10.33
CA ALA A 228 -7.88 -6.20 11.68
C ALA A 228 -8.19 -5.11 12.74
N ASN A 229 -8.17 -3.84 12.33
CA ASN A 229 -8.45 -2.71 13.21
C ASN A 229 -9.90 -2.20 13.12
N THR A 230 -10.82 -2.98 12.55
CA THR A 230 -12.24 -2.64 12.52
C THR A 230 -12.78 -2.56 13.95
N CYS A 231 -13.52 -1.47 14.23
CA CYS A 231 -14.05 -1.12 15.55
C CYS A 231 -12.98 -0.82 16.63
N ALA A 232 -11.71 -0.68 16.25
CA ALA A 232 -10.65 -0.21 17.13
C ALA A 232 -10.52 1.33 17.07
N ASP A 233 -9.81 1.90 18.03
CA ASP A 233 -9.41 3.31 17.99
C ASP A 233 -8.19 3.47 17.05
N TYR A 234 -8.45 3.31 15.77
CA TYR A 234 -7.46 3.38 14.70
C TYR A 234 -7.87 4.43 13.66
N PRO A 235 -6.95 5.29 13.19
CA PRO A 235 -7.28 6.37 12.26
C PRO A 235 -8.11 5.92 11.06
N GLY A 236 -9.25 6.58 10.86
CA GLY A 236 -10.31 6.21 9.93
C GLY A 236 -11.55 5.61 10.60
N TRP A 237 -11.43 5.08 11.82
CA TRP A 237 -12.53 4.64 12.72
C TRP A 237 -13.62 3.83 12.01
N SER A 238 -13.23 3.00 11.04
CA SER A 238 -14.18 2.10 10.38
C SER A 238 -14.69 1.05 11.37
N CYS A 239 -15.97 0.83 11.41
CA CYS A 239 -16.55 -0.19 12.29
C CYS A 239 -17.74 -0.88 11.62
N ASP A 240 -17.68 -2.20 11.55
CA ASP A 240 -18.80 -3.09 11.31
C ASP A 240 -18.74 -4.24 12.32
N LYS A 241 -19.84 -4.44 13.05
CA LYS A 241 -19.92 -5.44 14.13
C LYS A 241 -19.84 -6.89 13.64
N ALA A 242 -20.01 -7.14 12.33
CA ALA A 242 -19.87 -8.46 11.74
C ALA A 242 -18.40 -8.90 11.62
N ILE A 243 -17.45 -7.97 11.47
CA ILE A 243 -16.04 -8.31 11.25
C ILE A 243 -15.34 -8.92 12.47
N PRO A 244 -15.45 -8.38 13.71
CA PRO A 244 -14.73 -8.95 14.85
C PRO A 244 -15.02 -10.44 15.12
N PRO A 245 -16.29 -10.93 15.09
CA PRO A 245 -16.54 -12.36 15.24
C PRO A 245 -15.99 -13.21 14.09
N LEU A 246 -15.97 -12.69 12.85
CA LEU A 246 -15.37 -13.36 11.70
C LEU A 246 -13.84 -13.44 11.83
N LEU A 247 -13.17 -12.40 12.33
CA LEU A 247 -11.73 -12.45 12.64
C LEU A 247 -11.43 -13.54 13.68
N ALA A 248 -12.25 -13.62 14.73
CA ALA A 248 -12.11 -14.66 15.77
C ALA A 248 -12.37 -16.06 15.20
N ALA A 249 -13.32 -16.22 14.29
CA ALA A 249 -13.57 -17.49 13.59
C ALA A 249 -12.41 -17.86 12.67
N PHE A 250 -11.87 -16.90 11.90
CA PHE A 250 -10.72 -17.11 11.02
C PHE A 250 -9.48 -17.58 11.79
N ALA A 251 -9.21 -16.99 12.97
CA ALA A 251 -8.09 -17.38 13.81
C ALA A 251 -8.18 -18.84 14.31
N ARG A 252 -9.40 -19.34 14.52
CA ARG A 252 -9.66 -20.71 14.99
C ARG A 252 -9.91 -21.71 13.87
N ALA A 253 -10.03 -21.28 12.63
CA ALA A 253 -10.37 -22.14 11.50
C ALA A 253 -9.32 -23.24 11.30
N PRO A 254 -9.73 -24.54 11.21
CA PRO A 254 -8.81 -25.66 11.27
C PRO A 254 -8.03 -25.89 9.97
N GLY A 255 -8.47 -25.33 8.85
CA GLY A 255 -7.86 -25.57 7.56
C GLY A 255 -8.01 -24.42 6.57
N GLN A 256 -7.30 -24.52 5.45
CA GLN A 256 -7.22 -23.46 4.45
C GLN A 256 -8.57 -23.18 3.77
N ALA A 257 -9.36 -24.21 3.49
CA ALA A 257 -10.67 -24.05 2.86
C ALA A 257 -11.64 -23.22 3.72
N GLU A 258 -11.70 -23.50 5.02
CA GLU A 258 -12.53 -22.76 5.95
C GLU A 258 -12.02 -21.32 6.15
N ARG A 259 -10.69 -21.15 6.26
CA ARG A 259 -10.08 -19.80 6.30
C ARG A 259 -10.42 -18.98 5.06
N ARG A 260 -10.38 -19.60 3.88
CA ARG A 260 -10.76 -18.93 2.63
C ARG A 260 -12.23 -18.51 2.65
N ARG A 261 -13.13 -19.39 3.04
CA ARG A 261 -14.57 -19.08 3.14
C ARG A 261 -14.82 -17.88 4.07
N ILE A 262 -14.20 -17.87 5.24
CA ILE A 262 -14.36 -16.78 6.20
C ILE A 262 -13.72 -15.49 5.66
N ALA A 263 -12.58 -15.56 4.98
CA ALA A 263 -11.95 -14.40 4.36
C ALA A 263 -12.83 -13.79 3.25
N GLU A 264 -13.56 -14.61 2.50
CA GLU A 264 -14.55 -14.18 1.51
C GLU A 264 -15.72 -13.45 2.15
N GLU A 265 -16.24 -13.94 3.27
CA GLU A 265 -17.29 -13.26 4.05
C GLU A 265 -16.79 -11.91 4.59
N ILE A 266 -15.57 -11.87 5.14
CA ILE A 266 -14.97 -10.62 5.60
C ILE A 266 -14.81 -9.63 4.46
N GLN A 267 -14.36 -10.09 3.29
CA GLN A 267 -14.19 -9.22 2.12
C GLN A 267 -15.53 -8.63 1.66
N GLN A 268 -16.59 -9.41 1.65
CA GLN A 268 -17.92 -8.89 1.29
C GLN A 268 -18.35 -7.77 2.24
N VAL A 269 -18.23 -7.97 3.55
CA VAL A 269 -18.53 -6.93 4.54
C VAL A 269 -17.61 -5.72 4.37
N ALA A 270 -16.32 -5.94 4.06
CA ALA A 270 -15.35 -4.86 3.86
C ALA A 270 -15.67 -4.02 2.61
N TYR A 271 -16.22 -4.61 1.54
CA TYR A 271 -16.70 -3.84 0.38
C TYR A 271 -17.85 -2.91 0.77
N ASP A 272 -18.82 -3.40 1.54
CA ASP A 272 -19.96 -2.59 2.02
C ASP A 272 -19.51 -1.50 3.00
N LEU A 273 -18.60 -1.85 3.90
CA LEU A 273 -18.02 -0.91 4.88
C LEU A 273 -17.15 0.15 4.22
N THR A 274 -16.40 -0.21 3.18
CA THR A 274 -15.42 0.65 2.49
C THR A 274 -14.41 1.31 3.45
N PRO A 275 -13.61 0.54 4.21
CA PRO A 275 -12.64 1.09 5.15
C PRO A 275 -11.45 1.75 4.42
N ALA A 276 -11.16 1.29 3.22
CA ALA A 276 -10.18 1.81 2.29
C ALA A 276 -10.51 1.36 0.87
N VAL A 277 -10.02 2.09 -0.13
CA VAL A 277 -10.15 1.73 -1.56
C VAL A 277 -8.77 1.51 -2.14
N SER A 278 -8.52 0.30 -2.68
CA SER A 278 -7.21 -0.06 -3.26
C SER A 278 -7.00 0.62 -4.62
N TRP A 279 -5.84 1.28 -4.81
CA TRP A 279 -5.46 1.88 -6.08
C TRP A 279 -4.39 1.10 -6.85
N GLY A 280 -4.15 -0.17 -6.48
CA GLY A 280 -3.31 -1.10 -7.21
C GLY A 280 -2.16 -1.65 -6.37
N GLN A 281 -1.44 -2.62 -6.95
CA GLN A 281 -0.27 -3.20 -6.32
C GLN A 281 0.98 -2.92 -7.16
N PHE A 282 2.09 -2.63 -6.51
CA PHE A 282 3.31 -2.22 -7.20
C PHE A 282 4.56 -2.55 -6.40
N THR A 283 5.68 -2.67 -7.11
CA THR A 283 7.00 -2.80 -6.51
C THR A 283 7.78 -1.52 -6.66
N ILE A 284 8.33 -1.01 -5.57
CA ILE A 284 9.44 -0.03 -5.61
C ILE A 284 10.72 -0.85 -5.49
N PRO A 285 11.54 -0.97 -6.55
CA PRO A 285 12.74 -1.78 -6.47
C PRO A 285 13.80 -1.14 -5.57
N ALA A 286 14.63 -1.99 -4.96
CA ALA A 286 15.89 -1.58 -4.39
C ALA A 286 16.99 -1.66 -5.47
N ALA A 287 18.11 -0.98 -5.25
CA ALA A 287 19.30 -1.10 -6.07
C ALA A 287 20.55 -1.32 -5.20
N TYR A 288 21.51 -2.06 -5.71
CA TYR A 288 22.72 -2.37 -4.96
C TYR A 288 23.93 -2.58 -5.87
N ARG A 289 25.12 -2.35 -5.32
CA ARG A 289 26.37 -2.62 -6.00
C ARG A 289 26.58 -4.12 -6.17
N ALA A 290 27.06 -4.54 -7.34
CA ALA A 290 27.34 -5.95 -7.64
C ALA A 290 28.42 -6.57 -6.74
N SER A 291 29.19 -5.75 -6.02
CA SER A 291 30.09 -6.21 -4.96
C SER A 291 29.37 -6.78 -3.74
N LEU A 292 28.10 -6.39 -3.48
CA LEU A 292 27.29 -7.01 -2.43
C LEU A 292 26.78 -8.36 -2.89
N VAL A 293 27.03 -9.40 -2.10
CA VAL A 293 26.57 -10.77 -2.33
C VAL A 293 25.84 -11.31 -1.10
N GLY A 294 24.93 -12.25 -1.30
CA GLY A 294 24.14 -12.84 -0.22
C GLY A 294 22.93 -12.01 0.21
N LEU A 295 22.53 -10.99 -0.56
CA LEU A 295 21.29 -10.25 -0.30
C LEU A 295 20.08 -11.17 -0.41
N LEU A 296 19.29 -11.20 0.65
CA LEU A 296 18.02 -11.95 0.69
C LEU A 296 16.93 -11.20 -0.10
N GLN A 297 16.14 -11.97 -0.84
CA GLN A 297 14.98 -11.42 -1.56
C GLN A 297 13.85 -11.18 -0.56
N SER A 298 13.72 -9.94 -0.11
CA SER A 298 12.70 -9.52 0.86
C SER A 298 12.22 -8.11 0.56
N SER A 299 10.98 -7.81 0.95
CA SER A 299 10.41 -6.44 0.93
C SER A 299 11.12 -5.51 1.91
N PHE A 300 11.86 -6.06 2.85
CA PHE A 300 12.63 -5.32 3.85
C PHE A 300 14.13 -5.49 3.59
N PRO A 301 14.96 -4.48 3.84
CA PRO A 301 16.40 -4.62 3.75
C PRO A 301 16.89 -5.57 4.84
N ILE A 302 17.48 -6.69 4.44
CA ILE A 302 18.00 -7.73 5.33
C ILE A 302 19.48 -7.91 5.01
N PHE A 303 20.36 -7.67 5.99
CA PHE A 303 21.80 -7.63 5.79
C PHE A 303 22.58 -8.77 6.48
N TRP A 304 21.93 -9.71 7.17
CA TRP A 304 22.62 -10.96 7.52
C TRP A 304 22.81 -11.80 6.24
N GLU A 305 23.85 -12.62 6.19
CA GLU A 305 24.36 -13.34 5.02
C GLU A 305 25.04 -12.44 3.98
N VAL A 306 24.94 -11.12 4.09
CA VAL A 306 25.56 -10.20 3.14
C VAL A 306 27.05 -10.10 3.39
N SER A 307 27.82 -10.16 2.30
CA SER A 307 29.25 -9.83 2.28
C SER A 307 29.56 -8.89 1.12
N LYS A 308 30.66 -8.16 1.22
CA LYS A 308 31.16 -7.29 0.16
C LYS A 308 32.44 -7.90 -0.42
N ARG A 309 32.42 -8.12 -1.74
CA ARG A 309 33.64 -8.53 -2.50
C ARG A 309 34.52 -7.31 -2.70
N ALA A 310 35.83 -7.54 -2.63
CA ALA A 310 36.84 -6.53 -2.91
C ALA A 310 36.78 -6.07 -4.37
#